data_5925648895699fa5febfb5867fbbc2a6
#
_entry.id   5925648895699fa5febfb5867fbbc2a6
#
_cell.length_a   1.000
_cell.length_b   1.000
_cell.length_c   1.000
_cell.angle_alpha   90.00
_cell.angle_beta   90.00
_cell.angle_gamma   90.00
#
_symmetry.space_group_name_H-M   'P 1'
#
loop_
_entity.id
_entity.type
_entity.pdbx_description
1 polymer ?
#
loop_
_entity_poly.entity_id
_entity_poly.type
_entity_poly.pdbx_seq_one_letter_code
_entity_poly.pdbx_strand_id
1 'polypeptide(L)'
;MSTPAAPLDKDAARYAELDRRLVAAVRGVRLLESVSWPAAAQEKFLAGWRVGKLAMPVIEYRKHDFAAVREELAAVEKACDPAHPIGRYLHLTCESWRIATRLLDVVGTHRVTAFSTRLFGRPVEMLPGEGPTNLEAAMHFVELADELDQELSTYEPAYVLPAEQVQAELQEQIDGFFGVGEVKVELDPTLIAKAAASPTRIRLRTNTGFSEYDRNQLLMHEAYVHTLTGLNGRQQPVLGSLARGSPRTTATQEGLATLSEMMSG
;
A
#
# COMPACT_ATOMS: atom_id res chain seq x y z
N MET A 1 -23.89 18.73 14.91
CA MET A 1 -23.28 18.90 16.25
C MET A 1 -22.83 17.52 16.69
N SER A 2 -21.52 17.21 16.67
CA SER A 2 -21.01 15.93 17.14
C SER A 2 -21.06 15.87 18.66
N THR A 3 -21.73 14.87 19.21
CA THR A 3 -21.70 14.59 20.64
C THR A 3 -20.26 14.40 21.09
N PRO A 4 -19.78 15.03 22.18
CA PRO A 4 -18.44 14.79 22.66
C PRO A 4 -18.28 13.32 23.01
N ALA A 5 -17.19 12.71 22.52
CA ALA A 5 -16.87 11.31 22.80
C ALA A 5 -16.76 11.09 24.32
N ALA A 6 -17.32 10.00 24.82
CA ALA A 6 -17.19 9.62 26.22
C ALA A 6 -15.70 9.48 26.60
N PRO A 7 -15.30 9.81 27.83
CA PRO A 7 -13.92 9.65 28.28
C PRO A 7 -13.50 8.18 28.16
N LEU A 8 -12.31 7.95 27.58
CA LEU A 8 -11.72 6.61 27.48
C LEU A 8 -11.45 6.05 28.88
N ASP A 9 -11.66 4.74 29.05
CA ASP A 9 -11.21 4.06 30.26
C ASP A 9 -9.66 4.08 30.37
N LYS A 10 -9.11 3.65 31.50
CA LYS A 10 -7.66 3.72 31.74
C LYS A 10 -6.84 2.90 30.76
N ASP A 11 -7.34 1.74 30.35
CA ASP A 11 -6.64 0.87 29.40
C ASP A 11 -6.70 1.46 27.98
N ALA A 12 -7.85 1.94 27.54
CA ALA A 12 -8.00 2.63 26.27
C ALA A 12 -7.13 3.89 26.19
N ALA A 13 -7.05 4.69 27.26
CA ALA A 13 -6.18 5.87 27.34
C ALA A 13 -4.70 5.50 27.23
N ARG A 14 -4.27 4.44 27.90
CA ARG A 14 -2.90 3.91 27.83
C ARG A 14 -2.55 3.47 26.42
N TYR A 15 -3.41 2.69 25.78
CA TYR A 15 -3.15 2.20 24.42
C TYR A 15 -3.22 3.33 23.37
N ALA A 16 -4.08 4.32 23.57
CA ALA A 16 -4.10 5.52 22.73
C ALA A 16 -2.78 6.31 22.81
N GLU A 17 -2.17 6.37 23.99
CA GLU A 17 -0.85 6.97 24.15
C GLU A 17 0.24 6.18 23.43
N LEU A 18 0.26 4.85 23.58
CA LEU A 18 1.23 3.97 22.90
C LEU A 18 1.07 4.05 21.38
N ASP A 19 -0.16 4.08 20.88
CA ASP A 19 -0.46 4.25 19.46
C ASP A 19 0.04 5.60 18.91
N ARG A 20 -0.19 6.70 19.64
CA ARG A 20 0.33 8.02 19.25
C ARG A 20 1.85 8.03 19.14
N ARG A 21 2.55 7.38 20.06
CA ARG A 21 4.01 7.25 20.06
C ARG A 21 4.47 6.45 18.84
N LEU A 22 3.84 5.31 18.55
CA LEU A 22 4.10 4.53 17.33
C LEU A 22 3.92 5.39 16.07
N VAL A 23 2.76 6.04 15.94
CA VAL A 23 2.45 6.89 14.76
C VAL A 23 3.47 8.02 14.61
N ALA A 24 3.86 8.67 15.71
CA ALA A 24 4.88 9.71 15.71
C ALA A 24 6.24 9.19 15.25
N ALA A 25 6.67 8.03 15.78
CA ALA A 25 7.95 7.42 15.44
C ALA A 25 8.07 7.10 13.93
N VAL A 26 7.00 6.55 13.32
CA VAL A 26 7.03 6.13 11.91
C VAL A 26 6.65 7.23 10.90
N ARG A 27 6.28 8.41 11.36
CA ARG A 27 5.79 9.51 10.51
C ARG A 27 6.75 9.85 9.36
N GLY A 28 8.05 9.81 9.63
CA GLY A 28 9.11 10.11 8.66
C GLY A 28 9.61 8.92 7.84
N VAL A 29 9.14 7.70 8.11
CA VAL A 29 9.59 6.51 7.37
C VAL A 29 8.82 6.39 6.06
N ARG A 30 9.52 6.59 4.94
CA ARG A 30 8.99 6.55 3.58
C ARG A 30 9.44 5.26 2.89
N LEU A 31 8.80 4.12 3.23
CA LEU A 31 9.27 2.80 2.79
C LEU A 31 9.32 2.68 1.27
N LEU A 32 8.19 2.91 0.58
CA LEU A 32 8.10 2.79 -0.88
C LEU A 32 9.01 3.79 -1.59
N GLU A 33 9.01 5.06 -1.17
CA GLU A 33 9.87 6.09 -1.75
C GLU A 33 11.36 5.73 -1.61
N SER A 34 11.75 5.12 -0.48
CA SER A 34 13.16 4.76 -0.20
C SER A 34 13.66 3.58 -1.04
N VAL A 35 12.76 2.73 -1.58
CA VAL A 35 13.12 1.58 -2.44
C VAL A 35 12.79 1.82 -3.91
N SER A 36 12.04 2.86 -4.25
CA SER A 36 11.65 3.18 -5.62
C SER A 36 12.83 3.61 -6.47
N TRP A 37 12.82 3.20 -7.74
CA TRP A 37 13.81 3.62 -8.72
C TRP A 37 13.42 4.98 -9.32
N PRO A 38 14.39 5.85 -9.64
CA PRO A 38 14.10 7.10 -10.33
C PRO A 38 13.52 6.85 -11.73
N ALA A 39 12.57 7.66 -12.17
CA ALA A 39 12.02 7.58 -13.52
C ALA A 39 13.09 7.60 -14.62
N ALA A 40 14.15 8.41 -14.45
CA ALA A 40 15.28 8.48 -15.36
C ALA A 40 16.03 7.13 -15.53
N ALA A 41 15.99 6.25 -14.53
CA ALA A 41 16.57 4.91 -14.65
C ALA A 41 15.74 4.03 -15.60
N GLN A 42 14.42 4.12 -15.52
CA GLN A 42 13.50 3.45 -16.44
C GLN A 42 13.67 3.97 -17.86
N GLU A 43 13.67 5.29 -18.06
CA GLU A 43 13.84 5.90 -19.38
C GLU A 43 15.14 5.47 -20.03
N LYS A 44 16.25 5.51 -19.29
CA LYS A 44 17.56 5.07 -19.78
C LYS A 44 17.57 3.60 -20.16
N PHE A 45 16.97 2.74 -19.34
CA PHE A 45 16.87 1.31 -19.64
C PHE A 45 16.05 1.08 -20.91
N LEU A 46 14.86 1.67 -21.03
CA LEU A 46 14.00 1.51 -22.20
C LEU A 46 14.62 2.07 -23.47
N ALA A 47 15.34 3.19 -23.40
CA ALA A 47 16.08 3.74 -24.54
C ALA A 47 17.18 2.78 -25.01
N GLY A 48 17.92 2.17 -24.07
CA GLY A 48 18.90 1.12 -24.39
C GLY A 48 18.27 -0.12 -25.02
N TRP A 49 17.19 -0.62 -24.43
CA TRP A 49 16.44 -1.77 -24.92
C TRP A 49 16.00 -1.59 -26.38
N ARG A 50 15.42 -0.44 -26.73
CA ARG A 50 14.93 -0.13 -28.10
C ARG A 50 16.04 -0.20 -29.18
N VAL A 51 17.29 -0.04 -28.79
CA VAL A 51 18.46 -0.12 -29.70
C VAL A 51 19.29 -1.39 -29.50
N GLY A 52 18.71 -2.41 -28.82
CA GLY A 52 19.36 -3.70 -28.60
C GLY A 52 20.50 -3.68 -27.57
N LYS A 53 20.63 -2.64 -26.75
CA LYS A 53 21.63 -2.51 -25.70
C LYS A 53 20.99 -2.74 -24.34
N LEU A 54 21.07 -3.97 -23.84
CA LEU A 54 20.56 -4.32 -22.52
C LEU A 54 21.64 -4.06 -21.45
N ALA A 55 21.40 -3.07 -20.61
CA ALA A 55 22.25 -2.78 -19.45
C ALA A 55 21.37 -2.54 -18.22
N MET A 56 21.53 -3.37 -17.20
CA MET A 56 20.78 -3.21 -15.95
C MET A 56 21.17 -1.90 -15.26
N PRO A 57 20.19 -1.11 -14.78
CA PRO A 57 20.49 0.11 -14.05
C PRO A 57 21.23 -0.19 -12.73
N VAL A 58 22.19 0.65 -12.41
CA VAL A 58 22.80 0.68 -11.08
C VAL A 58 22.13 1.79 -10.29
N ILE A 59 21.47 1.43 -9.21
CA ILE A 59 20.71 2.37 -8.36
C ILE A 59 21.47 2.61 -7.07
N GLU A 60 21.71 3.88 -6.80
CA GLU A 60 22.24 4.34 -5.50
C GLU A 60 21.07 4.69 -4.58
N TYR A 61 20.88 3.88 -3.53
CA TYR A 61 19.84 4.12 -2.53
C TYR A 61 20.33 5.10 -1.47
N ARG A 62 19.44 6.05 -1.12
CA ARG A 62 19.72 6.98 -0.04
C ARG A 62 19.83 6.23 1.29
N LYS A 63 20.90 6.49 2.02
CA LYS A 63 21.07 5.97 3.39
C LYS A 63 20.26 6.82 4.36
N HIS A 64 19.59 6.14 5.26
CA HIS A 64 18.80 6.74 6.33
C HIS A 64 19.35 6.26 7.69
N ASP A 65 19.19 7.08 8.70
CA ASP A 65 19.41 6.65 10.08
C ASP A 65 18.05 6.54 10.79
N PHE A 66 17.67 5.32 11.10
CA PHE A 66 16.45 5.00 11.83
C PHE A 66 16.72 4.46 13.24
N ALA A 67 17.89 4.72 13.82
CA ALA A 67 18.23 4.21 15.15
C ALA A 67 17.22 4.68 16.20
N ALA A 68 16.96 5.98 16.28
CA ALA A 68 15.98 6.57 17.20
C ALA A 68 14.55 6.05 16.98
N VAL A 69 14.15 5.86 15.71
CA VAL A 69 12.84 5.26 15.38
C VAL A 69 12.73 3.86 15.95
N ARG A 70 13.76 3.03 15.74
CA ARG A 70 13.77 1.65 16.26
C ARG A 70 13.78 1.58 17.79
N GLU A 71 14.47 2.50 18.44
CA GLU A 71 14.52 2.59 19.90
C GLU A 71 13.14 2.93 20.47
N GLU A 72 12.47 3.94 19.91
CA GLU A 72 11.11 4.32 20.32
C GLU A 72 10.09 3.19 20.06
N LEU A 73 10.15 2.56 18.90
CA LEU A 73 9.28 1.42 18.58
C LEU A 73 9.53 0.24 19.54
N ALA A 74 10.77 -0.02 19.94
CA ALA A 74 11.09 -1.06 20.92
C ALA A 74 10.56 -0.72 22.32
N ALA A 75 10.58 0.56 22.70
CA ALA A 75 10.01 1.03 23.96
C ALA A 75 8.48 0.86 23.99
N VAL A 76 7.80 1.23 22.90
CA VAL A 76 6.34 1.02 22.74
C VAL A 76 6.00 -0.47 22.79
N GLU A 77 6.71 -1.30 22.02
CA GLU A 77 6.53 -2.75 21.95
C GLU A 77 6.64 -3.40 23.34
N LYS A 78 7.66 -3.03 24.13
CA LYS A 78 7.86 -3.51 25.49
C LYS A 78 6.75 -3.09 26.45
N ALA A 79 6.12 -1.95 26.23
CA ALA A 79 5.02 -1.45 27.05
C ALA A 79 3.65 -2.07 26.71
N CYS A 80 3.54 -2.77 25.57
CA CYS A 80 2.33 -3.46 25.17
C CYS A 80 2.15 -4.79 25.92
N ASP A 81 0.92 -5.11 26.29
CA ASP A 81 0.55 -6.44 26.75
C ASP A 81 0.10 -7.28 25.54
N PRO A 82 0.86 -8.30 25.12
CA PRO A 82 0.51 -9.11 23.95
C PRO A 82 -0.72 -10.01 24.19
N ALA A 83 -1.18 -10.20 25.43
CA ALA A 83 -2.42 -10.92 25.73
C ALA A 83 -3.67 -10.05 25.47
N HIS A 84 -3.53 -8.73 25.55
CA HIS A 84 -4.60 -7.80 25.24
C HIS A 84 -4.71 -7.58 23.72
N PRO A 85 -5.91 -7.62 23.08
CA PRO A 85 -6.06 -7.50 21.62
C PRO A 85 -5.37 -6.25 21.02
N ILE A 86 -5.59 -5.08 21.63
CA ILE A 86 -4.96 -3.82 21.20
C ILE A 86 -3.46 -3.87 21.44
N GLY A 87 -3.02 -4.39 22.61
CA GLY A 87 -1.61 -4.54 22.92
C GLY A 87 -0.88 -5.44 21.92
N ARG A 88 -1.50 -6.55 21.53
CA ARG A 88 -0.98 -7.45 20.50
C ARG A 88 -0.90 -6.76 19.13
N TYR A 89 -1.92 -6.00 18.75
CA TYR A 89 -1.92 -5.23 17.49
C TYR A 89 -0.74 -4.25 17.46
N LEU A 90 -0.56 -3.45 18.50
CA LEU A 90 0.53 -2.48 18.59
C LEU A 90 1.90 -3.15 18.61
N HIS A 91 2.06 -4.23 19.39
CA HIS A 91 3.29 -5.02 19.47
C HIS A 91 3.73 -5.50 18.08
N LEU A 92 2.86 -6.20 17.34
CA LEU A 92 3.14 -6.72 16.01
C LEU A 92 3.37 -5.60 14.99
N THR A 93 2.68 -4.47 15.14
CA THR A 93 2.88 -3.31 14.26
C THR A 93 4.24 -2.65 14.48
N CYS A 94 4.65 -2.47 15.74
CA CYS A 94 6.00 -2.00 16.10
C CYS A 94 7.08 -2.92 15.55
N GLU A 95 6.93 -4.24 15.72
CA GLU A 95 7.87 -5.23 15.20
C GLU A 95 8.01 -5.09 13.68
N SER A 96 6.90 -5.01 12.94
CA SER A 96 6.94 -4.89 11.48
C SER A 96 7.66 -3.62 11.01
N TRP A 97 7.45 -2.50 11.66
CA TRP A 97 8.18 -1.26 11.36
C TRP A 97 9.66 -1.33 11.72
N ARG A 98 10.02 -2.00 12.81
CA ARG A 98 11.43 -2.23 13.17
C ARG A 98 12.14 -3.09 12.12
N ILE A 99 11.47 -4.10 11.59
CA ILE A 99 12.00 -4.93 10.49
C ILE A 99 12.14 -4.09 9.21
N ALA A 100 11.11 -3.31 8.87
CA ALA A 100 11.12 -2.45 7.68
C ALA A 100 12.25 -1.41 7.72
N THR A 101 12.49 -0.76 8.86
CA THR A 101 13.61 0.18 8.97
C THR A 101 14.97 -0.50 8.85
N ARG A 102 15.12 -1.77 9.30
CA ARG A 102 16.34 -2.56 9.07
C ARG A 102 16.49 -2.98 7.61
N LEU A 103 15.38 -3.27 6.93
CA LEU A 103 15.38 -3.51 5.48
C LEU A 103 15.96 -2.30 4.75
N LEU A 104 15.53 -1.09 5.10
CA LEU A 104 16.03 0.14 4.49
C LEU A 104 17.52 0.38 4.75
N ASP A 105 18.07 -0.03 5.90
CA ASP A 105 19.50 0.06 6.17
C ASP A 105 20.35 -0.78 5.20
N VAL A 106 19.77 -1.85 4.63
CA VAL A 106 20.49 -2.82 3.79
C VAL A 106 19.99 -2.89 2.35
N VAL A 107 19.07 -2.00 1.96
CA VAL A 107 18.57 -1.92 0.58
C VAL A 107 19.73 -1.76 -0.40
N GLY A 108 19.63 -2.41 -1.56
CA GLY A 108 20.72 -2.49 -2.55
C GLY A 108 21.77 -3.54 -2.25
N THR A 109 21.64 -4.34 -1.20
CA THR A 109 22.51 -5.47 -0.87
C THR A 109 21.73 -6.79 -0.79
N HIS A 110 22.43 -7.93 -0.88
CA HIS A 110 21.81 -9.25 -0.72
C HIS A 110 21.15 -9.47 0.64
N ARG A 111 21.50 -8.68 1.64
CA ARG A 111 20.92 -8.76 3.00
C ARG A 111 19.46 -8.35 3.08
N VAL A 112 18.95 -7.63 2.07
CA VAL A 112 17.55 -7.19 1.99
C VAL A 112 16.59 -8.38 2.04
N THR A 113 16.94 -9.51 1.42
CA THR A 113 16.13 -10.72 1.35
C THR A 113 15.73 -11.26 2.72
N ALA A 114 16.62 -11.22 3.71
CA ALA A 114 16.34 -11.72 5.06
C ALA A 114 15.22 -10.90 5.76
N PHE A 115 15.19 -9.59 5.56
CA PHE A 115 14.15 -8.72 6.13
C PHE A 115 12.88 -8.72 5.32
N SER A 116 12.98 -8.76 3.99
CA SER A 116 11.83 -8.88 3.09
C SER A 116 11.05 -10.17 3.37
N THR A 117 11.75 -11.30 3.50
CA THR A 117 11.11 -12.58 3.85
C THR A 117 10.36 -12.52 5.18
N ARG A 118 10.90 -11.82 6.18
CA ARG A 118 10.21 -11.67 7.47
C ARG A 118 8.94 -10.83 7.40
N LEU A 119 8.88 -9.88 6.48
CA LEU A 119 7.72 -8.99 6.31
C LEU A 119 6.65 -9.58 5.40
N PHE A 120 7.06 -10.24 4.34
CA PHE A 120 6.18 -10.56 3.21
C PHE A 120 6.17 -12.05 2.84
N GLY A 121 6.94 -12.89 3.55
CA GLY A 121 7.05 -14.31 3.26
C GLY A 121 7.92 -14.64 2.05
N ARG A 122 7.86 -15.88 1.61
CA ARG A 122 8.59 -16.43 0.45
C ARG A 122 7.61 -16.91 -0.61
N PRO A 123 8.00 -16.90 -1.89
CA PRO A 123 7.18 -17.48 -2.97
C PRO A 123 6.79 -18.95 -2.75
N VAL A 124 7.67 -19.70 -2.09
CA VAL A 124 7.49 -21.14 -1.81
C VAL A 124 6.79 -21.44 -0.49
N GLU A 125 6.34 -20.44 0.25
CA GLU A 125 5.54 -20.64 1.46
C GLU A 125 4.08 -20.91 1.09
N MET A 126 3.46 -21.83 1.84
CA MET A 126 2.05 -22.16 1.65
C MET A 126 1.14 -21.00 2.03
N LEU A 127 0.07 -20.82 1.28
CA LEU A 127 -1.02 -19.92 1.64
C LEU A 127 -1.72 -20.42 2.92
N PRO A 128 -2.33 -19.53 3.72
CA PRO A 128 -3.08 -19.93 4.91
C PRO A 128 -4.15 -21.00 4.60
N GLY A 129 -4.34 -21.95 5.51
CA GLY A 129 -5.38 -22.98 5.38
C GLY A 129 -4.95 -24.21 4.57
N GLU A 130 -3.66 -24.56 4.52
CA GLU A 130 -3.12 -25.71 3.79
C GLU A 130 -3.35 -25.62 2.26
N GLY A 131 -3.41 -24.40 1.74
CA GLY A 131 -3.55 -24.10 0.32
C GLY A 131 -2.26 -24.32 -0.47
N PRO A 132 -2.25 -23.95 -1.77
CA PRO A 132 -1.04 -23.98 -2.59
C PRO A 132 0.01 -22.98 -2.06
N THR A 133 1.24 -23.12 -2.50
CA THR A 133 2.25 -22.07 -2.29
C THR A 133 1.90 -20.81 -3.10
N ASN A 134 2.47 -19.66 -2.72
CA ASN A 134 2.30 -18.43 -3.51
C ASN A 134 2.77 -18.62 -4.97
N LEU A 135 3.83 -19.42 -5.18
CA LEU A 135 4.33 -19.72 -6.53
C LEU A 135 3.33 -20.56 -7.32
N GLU A 136 2.78 -21.63 -6.74
CA GLU A 136 1.77 -22.47 -7.39
C GLU A 136 0.49 -21.69 -7.72
N ALA A 137 0.02 -20.85 -6.80
CA ALA A 137 -1.10 -19.95 -7.05
C ALA A 137 -0.81 -18.97 -8.20
N ALA A 138 0.37 -18.37 -8.22
CA ALA A 138 0.77 -17.46 -9.30
C ALA A 138 0.85 -18.19 -10.65
N MET A 139 1.42 -19.39 -10.69
CA MET A 139 1.47 -20.19 -11.94
C MET A 139 0.08 -20.56 -12.44
N HIS A 140 -0.83 -20.93 -11.53
CA HIS A 140 -2.22 -21.19 -11.90
C HIS A 140 -2.91 -19.96 -12.54
N PHE A 141 -2.68 -18.75 -12.00
CA PHE A 141 -3.22 -17.53 -12.60
C PHE A 141 -2.58 -17.21 -13.96
N VAL A 142 -1.28 -17.50 -14.15
CA VAL A 142 -0.63 -17.36 -15.47
C VAL A 142 -1.26 -18.31 -16.48
N GLU A 143 -1.45 -19.59 -16.12
CA GLU A 143 -2.09 -20.58 -16.98
C GLU A 143 -3.53 -20.17 -17.34
N LEU A 144 -4.31 -19.71 -16.37
CA LEU A 144 -5.66 -19.21 -16.59
C LEU A 144 -5.69 -17.99 -17.54
N ALA A 145 -4.75 -17.05 -17.37
CA ALA A 145 -4.63 -15.89 -18.25
C ALA A 145 -4.27 -16.31 -19.68
N ASP A 146 -3.35 -17.25 -19.86
CA ASP A 146 -2.98 -17.79 -21.17
C ASP A 146 -4.16 -18.50 -21.86
N GLU A 147 -5.00 -19.23 -21.12
CA GLU A 147 -6.21 -19.85 -21.64
C GLU A 147 -7.24 -18.79 -22.09
N LEU A 148 -7.49 -17.78 -21.25
CA LEU A 148 -8.41 -16.69 -21.57
C LEU A 148 -7.91 -15.84 -22.75
N ASP A 149 -6.62 -15.56 -22.85
CA ASP A 149 -6.05 -14.83 -23.99
C ASP A 149 -6.21 -15.59 -25.32
N GLN A 150 -6.15 -16.91 -25.29
CA GLN A 150 -6.45 -17.72 -26.50
C GLN A 150 -7.91 -17.64 -26.93
N GLU A 151 -8.84 -17.53 -25.98
CA GLU A 151 -10.28 -17.40 -26.26
C GLU A 151 -10.66 -15.96 -26.63
N LEU A 152 -10.01 -14.96 -26.02
CA LEU A 152 -10.32 -13.53 -26.16
C LEU A 152 -9.38 -12.78 -27.11
N SER A 153 -8.56 -13.48 -27.89
CA SER A 153 -7.41 -12.96 -28.67
C SER A 153 -7.71 -11.82 -29.69
N THR A 154 -8.91 -11.28 -29.69
CA THR A 154 -9.32 -10.17 -30.57
C THR A 154 -9.65 -8.87 -29.83
N TYR A 155 -9.62 -8.83 -28.49
CA TYR A 155 -10.03 -7.64 -27.73
C TYR A 155 -8.92 -7.17 -26.78
N GLU A 156 -8.04 -6.30 -27.26
CA GLU A 156 -7.23 -5.47 -26.39
C GLU A 156 -8.05 -4.28 -25.89
N PRO A 157 -8.18 -4.07 -24.57
CA PRO A 157 -8.86 -2.88 -24.05
C PRO A 157 -8.15 -1.62 -24.55
N ALA A 158 -8.87 -0.76 -25.23
CA ALA A 158 -8.33 0.49 -25.72
C ALA A 158 -8.04 1.42 -24.53
N TYR A 159 -6.77 1.77 -24.32
CA TYR A 159 -6.34 2.77 -23.32
C TYR A 159 -6.54 4.18 -23.89
N VAL A 160 -7.78 4.54 -24.15
CA VAL A 160 -8.17 5.77 -24.87
C VAL A 160 -8.73 6.86 -23.96
N LEU A 161 -9.06 6.54 -22.70
CA LEU A 161 -9.61 7.53 -21.78
C LEU A 161 -8.48 8.41 -21.25
N PRO A 162 -8.56 9.75 -21.44
CA PRO A 162 -7.59 10.67 -20.85
C PRO A 162 -7.75 10.74 -19.32
N ALA A 163 -6.65 11.03 -18.64
CA ALA A 163 -6.63 11.08 -17.17
C ALA A 163 -7.62 12.13 -16.62
N GLU A 164 -7.83 13.24 -17.32
CA GLU A 164 -8.76 14.30 -16.96
C GLU A 164 -10.22 13.84 -16.95
N GLN A 165 -10.57 12.99 -17.91
CA GLN A 165 -11.92 12.40 -17.97
C GLN A 165 -12.13 11.45 -16.79
N VAL A 166 -11.19 10.53 -16.56
CA VAL A 166 -11.27 9.57 -15.45
C VAL A 166 -11.26 10.30 -14.11
N GLN A 167 -10.49 11.38 -13.97
CA GLN A 167 -10.51 12.25 -12.78
C GLN A 167 -11.92 12.80 -12.50
N ALA A 168 -12.56 13.38 -13.52
CA ALA A 168 -13.88 13.98 -13.35
C ALA A 168 -14.95 12.95 -12.97
N GLU A 169 -14.95 11.81 -13.66
CA GLU A 169 -15.90 10.72 -13.41
C GLU A 169 -15.72 10.09 -12.02
N LEU A 170 -14.47 9.84 -11.59
CA LEU A 170 -14.18 9.35 -10.25
C LEU A 170 -14.52 10.37 -9.17
N GLN A 171 -14.25 11.67 -9.39
CA GLN A 171 -14.59 12.71 -8.44
C GLN A 171 -16.09 12.77 -8.19
N GLU A 172 -16.93 12.68 -9.23
CA GLU A 172 -18.39 12.68 -9.10
C GLU A 172 -18.87 11.50 -8.23
N GLN A 173 -18.37 10.29 -8.50
CA GLN A 173 -18.74 9.10 -7.72
C GLN A 173 -18.27 9.18 -6.26
N ILE A 174 -17.06 9.68 -6.04
CA ILE A 174 -16.44 9.86 -4.73
C ILE A 174 -17.19 10.92 -3.93
N ASP A 175 -17.56 12.03 -4.53
CA ASP A 175 -18.38 13.08 -3.87
C ASP A 175 -19.76 12.56 -3.49
N GLY A 176 -20.35 11.70 -4.33
CA GLY A 176 -21.63 11.04 -4.03
C GLY A 176 -21.57 10.08 -2.84
N PHE A 177 -20.45 9.41 -2.62
CA PHE A 177 -20.30 8.42 -1.55
C PHE A 177 -19.75 9.03 -0.24
N PHE A 178 -18.66 9.80 -0.32
CA PHE A 178 -17.96 10.34 0.85
C PHE A 178 -18.49 11.71 1.30
N GLY A 179 -19.15 12.44 0.42
CA GLY A 179 -19.49 13.84 0.57
C GLY A 179 -18.57 14.76 -0.23
N VAL A 180 -19.14 15.85 -0.72
CA VAL A 180 -18.44 16.82 -1.58
C VAL A 180 -17.20 17.40 -0.88
N GLY A 181 -16.03 17.20 -1.50
CA GLY A 181 -14.76 17.76 -1.03
C GLY A 181 -14.07 16.99 0.09
N GLU A 182 -14.65 15.89 0.60
CA GLU A 182 -13.99 15.05 1.63
C GLU A 182 -12.77 14.32 1.09
N VAL A 183 -12.85 13.85 -0.16
CA VAL A 183 -11.75 13.17 -0.86
C VAL A 183 -11.57 13.84 -2.22
N LYS A 184 -10.32 14.19 -2.56
CA LYS A 184 -9.99 14.83 -3.84
C LYS A 184 -9.31 13.84 -4.79
N VAL A 185 -9.71 13.86 -6.05
CA VAL A 185 -8.99 13.20 -7.14
C VAL A 185 -8.10 14.22 -7.84
N GLU A 186 -6.80 14.00 -7.84
CA GLU A 186 -5.79 14.93 -8.38
C GLU A 186 -4.96 14.26 -9.45
N LEU A 187 -4.54 15.02 -10.47
CA LEU A 187 -3.59 14.58 -11.47
C LEU A 187 -2.16 14.82 -10.98
N ASP A 188 -1.30 13.81 -11.13
CA ASP A 188 0.10 13.86 -10.68
C ASP A 188 1.03 13.35 -11.80
N PRO A 189 1.83 14.22 -12.43
CA PRO A 189 2.77 13.83 -13.48
C PRO A 189 3.99 13.06 -12.95
N THR A 190 4.22 13.04 -11.65
CA THR A 190 5.36 12.36 -11.02
C THR A 190 5.02 10.96 -10.51
N LEU A 191 3.73 10.59 -10.56
CA LEU A 191 3.28 9.29 -10.07
C LEU A 191 3.76 8.17 -11.01
N ILE A 192 4.39 7.13 -10.43
CA ILE A 192 4.86 5.96 -11.18
C ILE A 192 3.72 4.98 -11.42
N ALA A 193 2.91 4.70 -10.40
CA ALA A 193 1.70 3.89 -10.52
C ALA A 193 0.62 4.63 -11.33
N LYS A 194 -0.38 3.93 -11.86
CA LYS A 194 -1.55 4.56 -12.50
C LYS A 194 -2.34 5.42 -11.53
N ALA A 195 -2.52 4.92 -10.30
CA ALA A 195 -3.18 5.63 -9.21
C ALA A 195 -2.46 5.37 -7.88
N ALA A 196 -2.77 6.20 -6.88
CA ALA A 196 -2.35 6.00 -5.50
C ALA A 196 -3.29 6.75 -4.54
N ALA A 197 -3.82 6.02 -3.56
CA ALA A 197 -4.72 6.56 -2.56
C ALA A 197 -4.04 7.03 -1.27
N SER A 198 -4.69 7.97 -0.64
CA SER A 198 -4.49 8.37 0.74
C SER A 198 -5.87 8.70 1.35
N PRO A 199 -6.00 8.87 2.67
CA PRO A 199 -7.32 9.04 3.28
C PRO A 199 -8.18 10.19 2.72
N THR A 200 -7.58 11.23 2.17
CA THR A 200 -8.32 12.40 1.64
C THR A 200 -7.97 12.74 0.21
N ARG A 201 -7.20 11.89 -0.46
CA ARG A 201 -6.73 12.19 -1.81
C ARG A 201 -6.40 10.93 -2.58
N ILE A 202 -6.93 10.83 -3.79
CA ILE A 202 -6.54 9.85 -4.79
C ILE A 202 -5.78 10.60 -5.89
N ARG A 203 -4.61 10.10 -6.27
CA ARG A 203 -3.80 10.68 -7.36
C ARG A 203 -3.83 9.78 -8.56
N LEU A 204 -4.02 10.34 -9.74
CA LEU A 204 -3.96 9.66 -11.02
C LEU A 204 -2.75 10.15 -11.81
N ARG A 205 -2.03 9.24 -12.45
CA ARG A 205 -0.90 9.60 -13.31
C ARG A 205 -1.38 10.31 -14.56
N THR A 206 -0.87 11.53 -14.81
CA THR A 206 -1.32 12.40 -15.91
C THR A 206 -0.99 11.83 -17.28
N ASN A 207 0.22 11.36 -17.50
CA ASN A 207 0.72 10.96 -18.82
C ASN A 207 0.50 9.46 -19.08
N THR A 208 -0.75 8.98 -18.93
CA THR A 208 -1.12 7.60 -19.24
C THR A 208 -2.56 7.54 -19.73
N GLY A 209 -2.86 6.57 -20.61
CA GLY A 209 -4.23 6.25 -20.97
C GLY A 209 -4.86 5.30 -19.94
N PHE A 210 -6.16 5.41 -19.80
CA PHE A 210 -6.99 4.52 -18.99
C PHE A 210 -7.94 3.73 -19.90
N SER A 211 -8.29 2.53 -19.49
CA SER A 211 -9.34 1.74 -20.12
C SER A 211 -10.68 1.97 -19.39
N GLU A 212 -11.77 1.49 -19.98
CA GLU A 212 -13.08 1.50 -19.32
C GLU A 212 -13.09 0.67 -18.04
N TYR A 213 -12.30 -0.41 -17.98
CA TYR A 213 -12.16 -1.24 -16.79
C TYR A 213 -11.44 -0.52 -15.64
N ASP A 214 -10.44 0.32 -15.94
CA ASP A 214 -9.71 1.09 -14.93
C ASP A 214 -10.65 1.96 -14.07
N ARG A 215 -11.75 2.47 -14.61
CA ARG A 215 -12.68 3.34 -13.85
C ARG A 215 -13.28 2.62 -12.66
N ASN A 216 -13.88 1.45 -12.90
CA ASN A 216 -14.49 0.68 -11.83
C ASN A 216 -13.43 0.08 -10.90
N GLN A 217 -12.35 -0.43 -11.45
CA GLN A 217 -11.22 -0.96 -10.69
C GLN A 217 -10.66 0.09 -9.71
N LEU A 218 -10.35 1.30 -10.19
CA LEU A 218 -9.81 2.36 -9.35
C LEU A 218 -10.79 2.84 -8.28
N LEU A 219 -12.08 2.87 -8.58
CA LEU A 219 -13.11 3.20 -7.60
C LEU A 219 -13.13 2.16 -6.47
N MET A 220 -13.17 0.88 -6.82
CA MET A 220 -13.23 -0.21 -5.84
C MET A 220 -11.94 -0.33 -5.03
N HIS A 221 -10.79 -0.26 -5.67
CA HIS A 221 -9.48 -0.40 -5.05
C HIS A 221 -9.08 0.82 -4.22
N GLU A 222 -8.99 1.98 -4.89
CA GLU A 222 -8.40 3.17 -4.29
C GLU A 222 -9.39 3.91 -3.37
N ALA A 223 -10.67 4.01 -3.78
CA ALA A 223 -11.65 4.73 -3.00
C ALA A 223 -12.25 3.85 -1.90
N TYR A 224 -12.88 2.73 -2.25
CA TYR A 224 -13.67 1.95 -1.31
C TYR A 224 -12.87 1.01 -0.43
N VAL A 225 -11.58 0.78 -0.72
CA VAL A 225 -10.70 0.05 0.19
C VAL A 225 -9.70 1.00 0.83
N HIS A 226 -8.75 1.54 0.09
CA HIS A 226 -7.64 2.27 0.70
C HIS A 226 -8.06 3.60 1.34
N THR A 227 -8.82 4.42 0.62
CA THR A 227 -9.30 5.72 1.14
C THR A 227 -10.28 5.51 2.30
N LEU A 228 -11.26 4.61 2.15
CA LEU A 228 -12.24 4.33 3.19
C LEU A 228 -11.60 3.76 4.47
N THR A 229 -10.64 2.83 4.33
CA THR A 229 -9.86 2.34 5.48
C THR A 229 -9.15 3.48 6.18
N GLY A 230 -8.51 4.37 5.43
CA GLY A 230 -7.82 5.52 6.00
C GLY A 230 -8.74 6.50 6.71
N LEU A 231 -9.92 6.80 6.15
CA LEU A 231 -10.92 7.66 6.78
C LEU A 231 -11.49 7.04 8.05
N ASN A 232 -11.90 5.78 8.00
CA ASN A 232 -12.39 5.05 9.17
C ASN A 232 -11.33 4.98 10.28
N GLY A 233 -10.07 4.74 9.92
CA GLY A 233 -8.96 4.72 10.85
C GLY A 233 -8.75 6.07 11.56
N ARG A 234 -8.94 7.20 10.86
CA ARG A 234 -8.86 8.55 11.46
C ARG A 234 -9.95 8.83 12.49
N GLN A 235 -11.08 8.15 12.36
CA GLN A 235 -12.19 8.31 13.31
C GLN A 235 -12.06 7.46 14.56
N GLN A 236 -11.04 6.56 14.59
CA GLN A 236 -10.82 5.70 15.75
C GLN A 236 -10.28 6.50 16.94
N PRO A 237 -10.92 6.41 18.14
CA PRO A 237 -10.53 7.23 19.29
C PRO A 237 -9.23 6.74 19.95
N VAL A 238 -8.85 5.47 19.75
CA VAL A 238 -7.70 4.83 20.42
C VAL A 238 -6.57 4.54 19.46
N LEU A 239 -6.88 4.01 18.27
CA LEU A 239 -5.89 3.49 17.32
C LEU A 239 -5.82 4.35 16.04
N GLY A 240 -5.20 5.52 16.13
CA GLY A 240 -4.91 6.38 14.97
C GLY A 240 -4.00 5.72 13.92
N SER A 241 -3.24 4.70 14.33
CA SER A 241 -2.41 3.89 13.42
C SER A 241 -3.22 3.11 12.38
N LEU A 242 -4.51 2.84 12.62
CA LEU A 242 -5.40 2.21 11.64
C LEU A 242 -5.64 3.09 10.40
N ALA A 243 -5.43 4.41 10.51
CA ALA A 243 -5.44 5.31 9.36
C ALA A 243 -4.18 5.23 8.48
N ARG A 244 -3.20 4.45 8.89
CA ARG A 244 -1.90 4.36 8.22
C ARG A 244 -1.61 2.91 7.84
N GLY A 245 -1.26 2.70 6.59
CA GLY A 245 -0.70 1.42 6.17
C GLY A 245 0.55 1.08 6.99
N SER A 246 0.77 -0.19 7.25
CA SER A 246 1.98 -0.71 7.87
C SER A 246 2.49 -1.92 7.08
N PRO A 247 3.78 -2.27 7.19
CA PRO A 247 4.32 -3.41 6.42
C PRO A 247 3.53 -4.71 6.63
N ARG A 248 3.02 -4.94 7.84
CA ARG A 248 2.25 -6.15 8.16
C ARG A 248 0.80 -6.14 7.66
N THR A 249 0.24 -4.99 7.33
CA THR A 249 -1.16 -4.87 6.86
C THR A 249 -1.28 -4.80 5.35
N THR A 250 -0.16 -4.67 4.62
CA THR A 250 -0.15 -4.54 3.16
C THR A 250 -0.88 -5.70 2.48
N ALA A 251 -0.53 -6.95 2.80
CA ALA A 251 -1.18 -8.11 2.18
C ALA A 251 -2.71 -8.13 2.40
N THR A 252 -3.18 -7.72 3.58
CA THR A 252 -4.62 -7.62 3.87
C THR A 252 -5.29 -6.51 3.07
N GLN A 253 -4.64 -5.36 2.95
CA GLN A 253 -5.17 -4.21 2.21
C GLN A 253 -5.26 -4.50 0.71
N GLU A 254 -4.21 -5.05 0.11
CA GLU A 254 -4.19 -5.42 -1.31
C GLU A 254 -5.15 -6.59 -1.61
N GLY A 255 -5.19 -7.59 -0.71
CA GLY A 255 -6.13 -8.70 -0.85
C GLY A 255 -7.59 -8.25 -0.76
N LEU A 256 -7.92 -7.31 0.14
CA LEU A 256 -9.26 -6.74 0.23
C LEU A 256 -9.60 -5.91 -1.01
N ALA A 257 -8.65 -5.14 -1.53
CA ALA A 257 -8.82 -4.34 -2.73
C ALA A 257 -9.09 -5.24 -3.96
N THR A 258 -8.28 -6.27 -4.17
CA THR A 258 -8.48 -7.25 -5.24
C THR A 258 -9.82 -7.98 -5.11
N LEU A 259 -10.21 -8.38 -3.88
CA LEU A 259 -11.53 -8.99 -3.66
C LEU A 259 -12.67 -8.02 -4.00
N SER A 260 -12.53 -6.74 -3.64
CA SER A 260 -13.52 -5.70 -3.96
C SER A 260 -13.69 -5.52 -5.47
N GLU A 261 -12.58 -5.51 -6.23
CA GLU A 261 -12.61 -5.49 -7.70
C GLU A 261 -13.36 -6.69 -8.26
N MET A 262 -13.04 -7.91 -7.79
CA MET A 262 -13.67 -9.14 -8.26
C MET A 262 -15.17 -9.20 -7.95
N MET A 263 -15.62 -8.60 -6.84
CA MET A 263 -17.04 -8.57 -6.46
C MET A 263 -17.86 -7.54 -7.23
N SER A 264 -17.22 -6.55 -7.83
CA SER A 264 -17.88 -5.47 -8.57
C SER A 264 -18.09 -5.78 -10.05
N GLY A 265 -17.52 -6.87 -10.55
CA GLY A 265 -17.63 -7.34 -11.93
C GLY A 265 -16.67 -6.68 -12.86
#